data_ffd17883bc36096c3e44c8a1ca17573a
#
_entry.id   ffd17883bc36096c3e44c8a1ca17573a
#
_cell.length_a   1.000
_cell.length_b   1.000
_cell.length_c   1.000
_cell.angle_alpha   90.00
_cell.angle_beta   90.00
_cell.angle_gamma   90.00
#
_symmetry.space_group_name_H-M   'P 1'
#
loop_
_entity.id
_entity.type
_entity.pdbx_description
1 polymer ?
#
loop_
_entity_poly.entity_id
_entity_poly.type
_entity_poly.pdbx_seq_one_letter_code
_entity_poly.pdbx_strand_id
1 'polypeptide(L)'
;MVHLLVEIRQQNRDIQHQFSQLRQNVQDITERVALLEAPAAQATRAPQVLPPALPRLPAESLQELEAAEAAVKEKGVAKALQDQLEKIGGRNLPEVTAGIMKSIMGHPVQVLFSLYGRKGKRAFINLGLCTIVIDAICEKCCVDKIRAQAVIGRWLPGLVDRGGGRRRRFEAALVSARL
;
A
#
# COMPACT_ATOMS: atom_id res chain seq x y z
N MET A 1 -26.69 -26.96 56.14
CA MET A 1 -25.25 -26.78 56.19
C MET A 1 -24.48 -27.74 55.26
N VAL A 2 -24.84 -29.03 55.19
CA VAL A 2 -24.12 -30.02 54.36
C VAL A 2 -24.21 -29.71 52.85
N HIS A 3 -25.28 -29.21 52.35
CA HIS A 3 -25.46 -28.90 50.93
C HIS A 3 -24.55 -27.78 50.45
N LEU A 4 -24.34 -26.74 51.23
CA LEU A 4 -23.44 -25.64 50.95
C LEU A 4 -21.95 -26.08 50.83
N LEU A 5 -21.54 -27.02 51.69
CA LEU A 5 -20.17 -27.57 51.64
C LEU A 5 -19.95 -28.44 50.42
N VAL A 6 -20.94 -29.14 49.93
CA VAL A 6 -20.86 -29.94 48.69
C VAL A 6 -20.75 -29.02 47.50
N GLU A 7 -21.53 -27.93 47.45
CA GLU A 7 -21.52 -26.94 46.38
C GLU A 7 -20.18 -26.20 46.29
N ILE A 8 -19.62 -25.77 47.41
CA ILE A 8 -18.31 -25.15 47.49
C ILE A 8 -17.19 -26.14 47.01
N ARG A 9 -17.29 -27.42 47.38
CA ARG A 9 -16.33 -28.42 46.88
C ARG A 9 -16.45 -28.65 45.37
N GLN A 10 -17.65 -28.57 44.81
CA GLN A 10 -17.88 -28.70 43.38
C GLN A 10 -17.28 -27.50 42.65
N GLN A 11 -17.60 -26.28 43.09
CA GLN A 11 -17.03 -25.05 42.53
C GLN A 11 -15.52 -25.02 42.60
N ASN A 12 -14.90 -25.46 43.70
CA ASN A 12 -13.45 -25.56 43.81
C ASN A 12 -12.84 -26.54 42.80
N ARG A 13 -13.52 -27.66 42.52
CA ARG A 13 -13.05 -28.61 41.50
C ARG A 13 -13.13 -28.00 40.10
N ASP A 14 -14.20 -27.29 39.78
CA ASP A 14 -14.43 -26.66 38.50
C ASP A 14 -13.40 -25.54 38.27
N ILE A 15 -13.13 -24.74 39.32
CA ILE A 15 -12.06 -23.71 39.28
C ILE A 15 -10.68 -24.35 39.07
N GLN A 16 -10.36 -25.41 39.77
CA GLN A 16 -9.08 -26.13 39.59
C GLN A 16 -8.94 -26.68 38.16
N HIS A 17 -10.02 -27.17 37.58
CA HIS A 17 -10.00 -27.65 36.19
C HIS A 17 -9.78 -26.51 35.22
N GLN A 18 -10.46 -25.36 35.39
CA GLN A 18 -10.26 -24.17 34.57
C GLN A 18 -8.84 -23.61 34.68
N PHE A 19 -8.26 -23.60 35.89
CA PHE A 19 -6.87 -23.20 36.10
C PHE A 19 -5.86 -24.13 35.40
N SER A 20 -6.14 -25.44 35.39
CA SER A 20 -5.29 -26.40 34.69
C SER A 20 -5.35 -26.19 33.15
N GLN A 21 -6.55 -25.96 32.59
CA GLN A 21 -6.71 -25.63 31.18
C GLN A 21 -6.04 -24.31 30.81
N LEU A 22 -6.18 -23.28 31.65
CA LEU A 22 -5.54 -21.99 31.42
C LEU A 22 -4.00 -22.10 31.41
N ARG A 23 -3.42 -22.87 32.35
CA ARG A 23 -1.99 -23.15 32.37
C ARG A 23 -1.53 -23.84 31.09
N GLN A 24 -2.26 -24.81 30.61
CA GLN A 24 -1.94 -25.53 29.37
C GLN A 24 -1.96 -24.61 28.17
N ASN A 25 -2.98 -23.76 28.06
CA ASN A 25 -3.08 -22.77 26.98
C ASN A 25 -1.93 -21.75 27.04
N VAL A 26 -1.56 -21.28 28.23
CA VAL A 26 -0.42 -20.36 28.40
C VAL A 26 0.89 -21.05 28.00
N GLN A 27 1.07 -22.32 28.36
CA GLN A 27 2.26 -23.07 28.00
C GLN A 27 2.36 -23.29 26.48
N ASP A 28 1.26 -23.65 25.83
CA ASP A 28 1.18 -23.77 24.37
C ASP A 28 1.51 -22.44 23.66
N ILE A 29 0.98 -21.33 24.17
CA ILE A 29 1.28 -20.00 23.62
C ILE A 29 2.77 -19.67 23.83
N THR A 30 3.33 -19.97 25.01
CA THR A 30 4.73 -19.72 25.33
C THR A 30 5.66 -20.53 24.40
N GLU A 31 5.35 -21.80 24.16
CA GLU A 31 6.10 -22.63 23.21
C GLU A 31 6.02 -22.12 21.78
N ARG A 32 4.84 -21.67 21.35
CA ARG A 32 4.65 -21.08 20.02
C ARG A 32 5.40 -19.76 19.87
N VAL A 33 5.43 -18.94 20.92
CA VAL A 33 6.23 -17.70 20.94
C VAL A 33 7.72 -18.02 20.96
N ALA A 34 8.16 -18.98 21.75
CA ALA A 34 9.56 -19.41 21.77
C ALA A 34 10.04 -19.97 20.42
N LEU A 35 9.18 -20.66 19.67
CA LEU A 35 9.45 -21.10 18.30
C LEU A 35 9.56 -19.93 17.31
N LEU A 36 8.88 -18.82 17.57
CA LEU A 36 8.96 -17.60 16.78
C LEU A 36 10.12 -16.69 17.17
N GLU A 37 10.54 -16.76 18.45
CA GLU A 37 11.62 -15.96 19.01
C GLU A 37 12.98 -16.70 19.04
N ALA A 38 13.02 -18.00 18.72
CA ALA A 38 14.28 -18.73 18.63
C ALA A 38 15.20 -18.00 17.63
N PRO A 39 16.38 -17.50 18.08
CA PRO A 39 17.31 -16.89 17.16
C PRO A 39 17.68 -17.96 16.13
N ALA A 40 17.50 -17.62 14.85
CA ALA A 40 17.85 -18.44 13.70
C ALA A 40 19.39 -18.59 13.62
N ALA A 41 19.97 -19.25 14.61
CA ALA A 41 21.33 -19.74 14.59
C ALA A 41 21.29 -21.20 14.14
N GLN A 42 21.75 -21.40 12.91
CA GLN A 42 22.06 -22.70 12.30
C GLN A 42 20.87 -23.54 11.79
N ALA A 43 20.13 -23.03 10.83
CA ALA A 43 19.61 -23.89 9.77
C ALA A 43 20.31 -23.48 8.48
N THR A 44 20.97 -24.45 7.88
CA THR A 44 21.63 -24.42 6.58
C THR A 44 20.86 -23.54 5.61
N ARG A 45 21.51 -22.50 5.14
CA ARG A 45 20.99 -21.46 4.24
C ARG A 45 20.52 -22.08 2.92
N ALA A 46 19.28 -22.56 2.89
CA ALA A 46 18.52 -22.45 1.65
C ALA A 46 18.42 -20.94 1.37
N PRO A 47 18.59 -20.47 0.12
CA PRO A 47 18.49 -19.05 -0.15
C PRO A 47 17.11 -18.58 0.29
N GLN A 48 17.07 -17.92 1.46
CA GLN A 48 15.90 -17.13 1.83
C GLN A 48 15.80 -16.08 0.75
N VAL A 49 14.82 -16.24 -0.13
CA VAL A 49 14.35 -15.17 -0.99
C VAL A 49 13.85 -14.12 -0.01
N LEU A 50 14.73 -13.16 0.33
CA LEU A 50 14.31 -11.93 1.01
C LEU A 50 13.08 -11.43 0.26
N PRO A 51 11.99 -11.05 0.96
CA PRO A 51 10.87 -10.44 0.28
C PRO A 51 11.45 -9.31 -0.58
N PRO A 52 11.09 -9.25 -1.88
CA PRO A 52 11.68 -8.29 -2.80
C PRO A 52 11.57 -6.91 -2.18
N ALA A 53 12.71 -6.23 -2.03
CA ALA A 53 12.76 -4.91 -1.41
C ALA A 53 11.91 -3.97 -2.28
N LEU A 54 10.75 -3.59 -1.77
CA LEU A 54 9.87 -2.65 -2.47
C LEU A 54 10.60 -1.32 -2.65
N PRO A 55 10.48 -0.69 -3.82
CA PRO A 55 11.09 0.61 -4.07
C PRO A 55 10.53 1.64 -3.10
N ARG A 56 11.35 2.64 -2.75
CA ARG A 56 10.90 3.76 -1.91
C ARG A 56 9.85 4.58 -2.67
N LEU A 57 8.61 4.50 -2.20
CA LEU A 57 7.47 5.20 -2.77
C LEU A 57 6.71 5.97 -1.68
N PRO A 58 6.07 7.10 -1.99
CA PRO A 58 6.01 7.75 -3.31
C PRO A 58 7.33 8.36 -3.75
N ALA A 59 7.64 8.27 -5.06
CA ALA A 59 8.83 8.91 -5.62
C ALA A 59 8.67 10.43 -5.62
N GLU A 60 9.56 11.14 -4.95
CA GLU A 60 9.59 12.61 -4.89
C GLU A 60 10.51 13.24 -5.94
N SER A 61 11.34 12.43 -6.60
CA SER A 61 12.22 12.81 -7.69
C SER A 61 12.11 11.86 -8.87
N LEU A 62 12.56 12.33 -10.06
CA LEU A 62 12.62 11.49 -11.26
C LEU A 62 13.57 10.31 -11.07
N GLN A 63 14.67 10.51 -10.36
CA GLN A 63 15.64 9.44 -10.08
C GLN A 63 15.03 8.33 -9.24
N GLU A 64 14.22 8.67 -8.22
CA GLU A 64 13.49 7.69 -7.41
C GLU A 64 12.44 6.94 -8.23
N LEU A 65 11.76 7.64 -9.15
CA LEU A 65 10.80 6.99 -10.05
C LEU A 65 11.50 6.04 -11.03
N GLU A 66 12.65 6.44 -11.59
CA GLU A 66 13.45 5.60 -12.48
C GLU A 66 14.02 4.37 -11.74
N ALA A 67 14.43 4.54 -10.48
CA ALA A 67 14.85 3.42 -9.63
C ALA A 67 13.68 2.46 -9.33
N ALA A 68 12.48 2.99 -9.04
CA ALA A 68 11.27 2.19 -8.87
C ALA A 68 10.88 1.45 -10.16
N GLU A 69 10.98 2.11 -11.31
CA GLU A 69 10.75 1.51 -12.64
C GLU A 69 11.75 0.37 -12.93
N ALA A 70 13.02 0.54 -12.52
CA ALA A 70 14.00 -0.53 -12.65
C ALA A 70 13.70 -1.72 -11.72
N ALA A 71 13.27 -1.46 -10.49
CA ALA A 71 12.94 -2.48 -9.51
C ALA A 71 11.73 -3.34 -9.93
N VAL A 72 10.70 -2.73 -10.51
CA VAL A 72 9.49 -3.47 -10.94
C VAL A 72 9.68 -4.33 -12.18
N LYS A 73 10.86 -4.30 -12.83
CA LYS A 73 11.21 -5.30 -13.86
C LYS A 73 11.35 -6.70 -13.28
N GLU A 74 11.65 -6.80 -11.99
CA GLU A 74 11.59 -8.06 -11.26
C GLU A 74 10.14 -8.42 -10.95
N LYS A 75 9.70 -9.59 -11.42
CA LYS A 75 8.30 -10.04 -11.28
C LYS A 75 7.84 -10.11 -9.82
N GLY A 76 8.75 -10.49 -8.89
CA GLY A 76 8.45 -10.54 -7.46
C GLY A 76 8.12 -9.17 -6.88
N VAL A 77 8.92 -8.14 -7.24
CA VAL A 77 8.71 -6.74 -6.85
C VAL A 77 7.42 -6.19 -7.46
N ALA A 78 7.20 -6.43 -8.75
CA ALA A 78 5.97 -6.00 -9.44
C ALA A 78 4.71 -6.55 -8.76
N LYS A 79 4.69 -7.85 -8.44
CA LYS A 79 3.56 -8.49 -7.76
C LYS A 79 3.37 -7.95 -6.34
N ALA A 80 4.44 -7.83 -5.56
CA ALA A 80 4.36 -7.28 -4.21
C ALA A 80 3.85 -5.82 -4.20
N LEU A 81 4.27 -5.02 -5.18
CA LEU A 81 3.76 -3.66 -5.35
C LEU A 81 2.28 -3.66 -5.73
N GLN A 82 1.86 -4.51 -6.67
CA GLN A 82 0.45 -4.65 -7.04
C GLN A 82 -0.41 -4.99 -5.84
N ASP A 83 -0.04 -6.00 -5.05
CA ASP A 83 -0.75 -6.43 -3.84
C ASP A 83 -0.83 -5.31 -2.79
N GLN A 84 0.19 -4.43 -2.73
CA GLN A 84 0.16 -3.25 -1.87
C GLN A 84 -0.82 -2.19 -2.38
N LEU A 85 -0.84 -1.92 -3.68
CA LEU A 85 -1.74 -0.95 -4.30
C LEU A 85 -3.21 -1.36 -4.19
N GLU A 86 -3.51 -2.65 -4.29
CA GLU A 86 -4.85 -3.19 -4.13
C GLU A 86 -5.43 -2.98 -2.71
N LYS A 87 -4.58 -2.81 -1.69
CA LYS A 87 -5.02 -2.50 -0.32
C LYS A 87 -5.45 -1.05 -0.14
N ILE A 88 -5.11 -0.15 -1.07
CA ILE A 88 -5.46 1.27 -0.97
C ILE A 88 -6.97 1.43 -1.08
N GLY A 89 -7.60 2.00 -0.04
CA GLY A 89 -9.04 2.22 0.02
C GLY A 89 -9.53 3.35 -0.89
N GLY A 90 -10.84 3.40 -1.09
CA GLY A 90 -11.57 4.47 -1.79
C GLY A 90 -13.02 4.06 -2.01
N ARG A 91 -13.93 5.03 -1.98
CA ARG A 91 -15.38 4.81 -2.15
C ARG A 91 -15.81 4.65 -3.60
N ASN A 92 -14.98 5.11 -4.53
CA ASN A 92 -15.26 5.10 -5.95
C ASN A 92 -13.97 5.05 -6.77
N LEU A 93 -14.08 4.74 -8.06
CA LEU A 93 -12.96 4.62 -8.99
C LEU A 93 -12.03 5.85 -9.01
N PRO A 94 -12.51 7.12 -9.05
CA PRO A 94 -11.64 8.29 -8.96
C PRO A 94 -10.85 8.40 -7.66
N GLU A 95 -11.45 8.06 -6.51
CA GLU A 95 -10.77 8.10 -5.21
C GLU A 95 -9.69 7.01 -5.11
N VAL A 96 -10.01 5.78 -5.51
CA VAL A 96 -9.04 4.67 -5.58
C VAL A 96 -7.88 5.05 -6.49
N THR A 97 -8.17 5.54 -7.70
CA THR A 97 -7.13 5.99 -8.63
C THR A 97 -6.26 7.09 -8.03
N ALA A 98 -6.86 8.08 -7.37
CA ALA A 98 -6.12 9.17 -6.74
C ALA A 98 -5.22 8.67 -5.59
N GLY A 99 -5.70 7.73 -4.79
CA GLY A 99 -4.93 7.08 -3.72
C GLY A 99 -3.71 6.32 -4.27
N ILE A 100 -3.94 5.46 -5.27
CA ILE A 100 -2.90 4.68 -5.93
C ILE A 100 -1.86 5.60 -6.59
N MET A 101 -2.28 6.60 -7.35
CA MET A 101 -1.36 7.52 -8.01
C MET A 101 -0.51 8.32 -7.03
N LYS A 102 -1.08 8.74 -5.89
CA LYS A 102 -0.33 9.43 -4.82
C LYS A 102 0.65 8.51 -4.10
N SER A 103 0.39 7.22 -4.01
CA SER A 103 1.32 6.26 -3.41
C SER A 103 2.49 5.92 -4.32
N ILE A 104 2.38 6.14 -5.63
CA ILE A 104 3.46 5.90 -6.59
C ILE A 104 4.34 7.13 -6.80
N MET A 105 3.72 8.32 -6.94
CA MET A 105 4.43 9.56 -7.29
C MET A 105 4.02 10.69 -6.36
N GLY A 106 5.01 11.40 -5.81
CA GLY A 106 4.83 12.67 -5.14
C GLY A 106 4.46 13.80 -6.13
N HIS A 107 3.96 14.90 -5.60
CA HIS A 107 3.48 16.01 -6.44
C HIS A 107 4.53 16.57 -7.42
N PRO A 108 5.83 16.72 -7.04
CA PRO A 108 6.85 17.22 -7.96
C PRO A 108 7.01 16.35 -9.20
N VAL A 109 6.89 15.02 -9.05
CA VAL A 109 7.02 14.07 -10.16
C VAL A 109 5.74 14.03 -10.99
N GLN A 110 4.57 14.02 -10.34
CA GLN A 110 3.26 13.94 -11.01
C GLN A 110 3.09 15.04 -12.06
N VAL A 111 3.54 16.27 -11.80
CA VAL A 111 3.39 17.42 -12.73
C VAL A 111 4.19 17.25 -14.01
N LEU A 112 5.23 16.41 -14.01
CA LEU A 112 6.09 16.13 -15.16
C LEU A 112 5.48 15.13 -16.14
N PHE A 113 4.42 14.42 -15.72
CA PHE A 113 3.79 13.36 -16.50
C PHE A 113 2.40 13.75 -17.01
N SER A 114 2.04 13.17 -18.12
CA SER A 114 0.66 12.97 -18.58
C SER A 114 0.52 11.54 -19.06
N LEU A 115 -0.68 11.00 -19.18
CA LEU A 115 -0.84 9.60 -19.56
C LEU A 115 -0.13 9.28 -20.89
N TYR A 116 -0.26 10.14 -21.89
CA TYR A 116 0.27 9.93 -23.26
C TYR A 116 1.38 10.92 -23.65
N GLY A 117 2.03 11.59 -22.70
CA GLY A 117 3.13 12.51 -23.03
C GLY A 117 2.70 13.83 -23.68
N ARG A 118 1.45 14.28 -23.46
CA ARG A 118 0.95 15.53 -24.09
C ARG A 118 1.56 16.78 -23.48
N LYS A 119 1.64 17.87 -24.28
CA LYS A 119 2.11 19.20 -23.86
C LYS A 119 3.56 19.19 -23.30
N GLY A 120 4.46 18.45 -23.95
CA GLY A 120 5.86 18.37 -23.53
C GLY A 120 6.12 17.58 -22.24
N LYS A 121 5.10 16.90 -21.72
CA LYS A 121 5.23 16.03 -20.54
C LYS A 121 5.70 14.63 -20.92
N ARG A 122 6.29 13.91 -19.97
CA ARG A 122 6.65 12.50 -20.14
C ARG A 122 5.39 11.63 -20.20
N ALA A 123 5.43 10.55 -20.98
CA ALA A 123 4.33 9.60 -21.12
C ALA A 123 4.37 8.57 -19.98
N PHE A 124 3.38 8.58 -19.10
CA PHE A 124 3.28 7.62 -18.02
C PHE A 124 2.93 6.21 -18.51
N ILE A 125 2.18 6.13 -19.62
CA ILE A 125 1.73 4.84 -20.21
C ILE A 125 2.89 3.91 -20.60
N ASN A 126 4.08 4.48 -20.86
CA ASN A 126 5.26 3.72 -21.28
C ASN A 126 6.04 3.09 -20.11
N LEU A 127 5.64 3.36 -18.88
CA LEU A 127 6.29 2.83 -17.68
C LEU A 127 5.66 1.49 -17.27
N GLY A 128 6.48 0.54 -16.81
CA GLY A 128 6.02 -0.70 -16.18
C GLY A 128 5.18 -0.42 -14.93
N LEU A 129 5.52 0.62 -14.17
CA LEU A 129 4.71 1.13 -13.07
C LEU A 129 3.29 1.47 -13.50
N CYS A 130 3.08 2.04 -14.69
CA CYS A 130 1.74 2.33 -15.19
C CYS A 130 0.92 1.06 -15.41
N THR A 131 1.54 0.01 -15.93
CA THR A 131 0.87 -1.28 -16.12
C THR A 131 0.39 -1.85 -14.77
N ILE A 132 1.26 -1.85 -13.76
CA ILE A 132 0.92 -2.31 -12.40
C ILE A 132 -0.21 -1.49 -11.80
N VAL A 133 -0.18 -0.16 -11.97
CA VAL A 133 -1.25 0.75 -11.50
C VAL A 133 -2.57 0.43 -12.19
N ILE A 134 -2.58 0.24 -13.52
CA ILE A 134 -3.78 -0.10 -14.27
C ILE A 134 -4.34 -1.43 -13.81
N ASP A 135 -3.50 -2.46 -13.68
CA ASP A 135 -3.91 -3.80 -13.27
C ASP A 135 -4.49 -3.78 -11.84
N ALA A 136 -3.86 -3.08 -10.90
CA ALA A 136 -4.37 -2.90 -9.54
C ALA A 136 -5.74 -2.17 -9.51
N ILE A 137 -5.94 -1.15 -10.34
CA ILE A 137 -7.23 -0.44 -10.45
C ILE A 137 -8.30 -1.36 -11.06
N CYS A 138 -7.96 -2.11 -12.10
CA CYS A 138 -8.89 -3.03 -12.78
C CYS A 138 -9.36 -4.12 -11.82
N GLU A 139 -8.44 -4.75 -11.09
CA GLU A 139 -8.74 -5.79 -10.12
C GLU A 139 -9.63 -5.25 -9.00
N LYS A 140 -9.21 -4.15 -8.38
CA LYS A 140 -9.92 -3.58 -7.23
C LYS A 140 -11.31 -3.03 -7.56
N CYS A 141 -11.46 -2.37 -8.70
CA CYS A 141 -12.70 -1.68 -9.07
C CYS A 141 -13.57 -2.48 -10.06
N CYS A 142 -13.13 -3.68 -10.47
CA CYS A 142 -13.79 -4.51 -11.48
C CYS A 142 -14.10 -3.73 -12.75
N VAL A 143 -13.12 -2.98 -13.27
CA VAL A 143 -13.24 -2.17 -14.49
C VAL A 143 -12.25 -2.61 -15.55
N ASP A 144 -12.52 -2.29 -16.81
CA ASP A 144 -11.60 -2.55 -17.91
C ASP A 144 -10.42 -1.57 -17.94
N LYS A 145 -9.35 -1.94 -18.65
CA LYS A 145 -8.13 -1.13 -18.78
C LYS A 145 -8.39 0.24 -19.41
N ILE A 146 -9.32 0.33 -20.34
CA ILE A 146 -9.66 1.58 -21.05
C ILE A 146 -10.25 2.59 -20.05
N ARG A 147 -11.14 2.10 -19.19
CA ARG A 147 -11.77 2.93 -18.16
C ARG A 147 -10.78 3.37 -17.08
N ALA A 148 -9.88 2.48 -16.65
CA ALA A 148 -8.79 2.81 -15.72
C ALA A 148 -7.87 3.89 -16.32
N GLN A 149 -7.40 3.72 -17.56
CA GLN A 149 -6.60 4.70 -18.30
C GLN A 149 -7.31 6.05 -18.44
N ALA A 150 -8.60 6.05 -18.75
CA ALA A 150 -9.38 7.29 -18.88
C ALA A 150 -9.43 8.08 -17.56
N VAL A 151 -9.51 7.41 -16.42
CA VAL A 151 -9.49 8.08 -15.11
C VAL A 151 -8.11 8.60 -14.76
N ILE A 152 -7.04 7.82 -14.97
CA ILE A 152 -5.64 8.25 -14.80
C ILE A 152 -5.37 9.47 -15.70
N GLY A 153 -5.79 9.40 -16.98
CA GLY A 153 -5.60 10.48 -17.96
C GLY A 153 -6.30 11.79 -17.60
N ARG A 154 -7.42 11.74 -16.86
CA ARG A 154 -8.10 12.91 -16.31
C ARG A 154 -7.48 13.40 -15.00
N TRP A 155 -6.94 12.48 -14.20
CA TRP A 155 -6.36 12.81 -12.91
C TRP A 155 -5.03 13.56 -13.03
N LEU A 156 -4.10 13.10 -13.88
CA LEU A 156 -2.77 13.70 -14.08
C LEU A 156 -2.80 15.18 -14.47
N PRO A 157 -3.59 15.66 -15.45
CA PRO A 157 -3.64 17.09 -15.79
C PRO A 157 -4.22 17.97 -14.68
N GLY A 158 -5.15 17.46 -13.88
CA GLY A 158 -5.80 18.19 -12.79
C GLY A 158 -4.88 18.54 -11.61
N LEU A 159 -3.64 18.05 -11.58
CA LEU A 159 -2.67 18.30 -10.52
C LEU A 159 -2.15 19.72 -10.50
N VAL A 160 -2.00 20.35 -11.66
CA VAL A 160 -1.55 21.74 -11.79
C VAL A 160 -2.53 22.69 -11.09
N ASP A 161 -3.82 22.38 -11.14
CA ASP A 161 -4.87 23.20 -10.51
C ASP A 161 -5.00 22.89 -9.00
N ARG A 162 -4.75 21.65 -8.57
CA ARG A 162 -4.77 21.23 -7.15
C ARG A 162 -3.63 21.79 -6.34
N GLY A 163 -2.47 22.07 -6.96
CA GLY A 163 -1.32 22.73 -6.35
C GLY A 163 -1.40 24.26 -6.30
N GLY A 164 -2.59 24.85 -6.47
CA GLY A 164 -2.79 26.30 -6.46
C GLY A 164 -2.39 26.99 -7.77
N GLY A 165 -2.22 26.25 -8.86
CA GLY A 165 -1.81 26.79 -10.15
C GLY A 165 -2.81 27.80 -10.75
N ARG A 166 -4.11 27.67 -10.46
CA ARG A 166 -5.12 28.65 -10.83
C ARG A 166 -4.92 29.97 -10.11
N ARG A 167 -4.67 29.92 -8.81
CA ARG A 167 -4.44 31.10 -7.96
C ARG A 167 -3.17 31.83 -8.37
N ARG A 168 -2.05 31.11 -8.60
CA ARG A 168 -0.80 31.71 -9.09
C ARG A 168 -0.93 32.36 -10.45
N ARG A 169 -1.67 31.77 -11.39
CA ARG A 169 -1.95 32.37 -12.72
C ARG A 169 -2.82 33.60 -12.61
N PHE A 170 -3.81 33.60 -11.73
CA PHE A 170 -4.67 34.77 -11.48
C PHE A 170 -3.88 35.91 -10.82
N GLU A 171 -3.05 35.62 -9.84
CA GLU A 171 -2.17 36.60 -9.19
C GLU A 171 -1.14 37.20 -10.17
N ALA A 172 -0.53 36.35 -11.02
CA ALA A 172 0.39 36.81 -12.05
C ALA A 172 -0.29 37.70 -13.11
N ALA A 173 -1.53 37.35 -13.52
CA ALA A 173 -2.32 38.16 -14.46
C ALA A 173 -2.72 39.51 -13.85
N LEU A 174 -3.03 39.58 -12.56
CA LEU A 174 -3.33 40.83 -11.85
C LEU A 174 -2.11 41.75 -11.74
N VAL A 175 -0.91 41.18 -11.56
CA VAL A 175 0.34 41.96 -11.52
C VAL A 175 0.65 42.51 -12.90
N SER A 176 0.51 41.72 -13.97
CA SER A 176 0.70 42.16 -15.36
C SER A 176 -0.29 43.19 -15.84
N ALA A 177 -1.51 43.24 -15.28
CA ALA A 177 -2.55 44.21 -15.63
C ALA A 177 -2.40 45.56 -14.88
N ARG A 178 -1.48 45.63 -13.91
CA ARG A 178 -1.20 46.87 -13.13
C ARG A 178 0.07 47.62 -13.60
N LEU A 179 0.77 47.12 -14.60
CA LEU A 179 1.89 47.75 -15.31
C LEU A 179 1.43 48.30 -16.63
#